data_39987382406d1c483609080cc20e42a2
#
_entry.id   39987382406d1c483609080cc20e42a2
#
_cell.length_a   1.000
_cell.length_b   1.000
_cell.length_c   1.000
_cell.angle_alpha   90.00
_cell.angle_beta   90.00
_cell.angle_gamma   90.00
#
_symmetry.space_group_name_H-M   'P 1'
#
loop_
_entity.id
_entity.type
_entity.pdbx_description
1 polymer ?
#
loop_
_entity_poly.entity_id
_entity_poly.type
_entity_poly.pdbx_seq_one_letter_code
_entity_poly.pdbx_strand_id
1 'polypeptide(L)'
;MPASEYPKLNLSKSMSMFEEAQRLSPGGVMGIRRPYNFIQGEYPIFIDRGYGGHIVDVDGNDYIDMLCAYGPVILGYDEKEINDAVKRQMDERGFCFSLVQPAQNQLEQAIVDVVPCAEKVIPVKTGSDATTLAVRIARGYTDRTMVLRCGYHGWHDWCVENHGGVPEEILALTDEFEYGSLEALEAKLKEH
;
A
#
# COMPACT_ATOMS: atom_id res chain seq x y z
N MET A 1 -26.17 10.42 -16.38
CA MET A 1 -25.84 11.47 -17.36
C MET A 1 -24.96 10.86 -18.46
N PRO A 2 -25.17 11.15 -19.73
CA PRO A 2 -24.27 10.66 -20.77
C PRO A 2 -22.88 11.28 -20.59
N ALA A 3 -21.83 10.53 -20.92
CA ALA A 3 -20.41 10.94 -20.77
C ALA A 3 -20.05 12.28 -21.47
N SER A 4 -20.91 12.79 -22.33
CA SER A 4 -20.75 14.08 -23.02
C SER A 4 -21.05 15.34 -22.20
N GLU A 5 -21.56 15.19 -20.96
CA GLU A 5 -21.97 16.32 -20.11
C GLU A 5 -20.91 16.74 -19.09
N TYR A 6 -19.82 15.97 -18.95
CA TYR A 6 -18.73 16.36 -18.05
C TYR A 6 -17.73 17.26 -18.77
N PRO A 7 -17.26 18.35 -18.13
CA PRO A 7 -16.21 19.18 -18.71
C PRO A 7 -14.95 18.32 -18.90
N LYS A 8 -14.35 18.40 -20.09
CA LYS A 8 -13.05 17.72 -20.32
C LYS A 8 -12.00 18.39 -19.43
N LEU A 9 -11.28 17.55 -18.70
CA LEU A 9 -10.14 17.99 -17.90
C LEU A 9 -9.00 18.47 -18.81
N ASN A 10 -8.30 19.51 -18.38
CA ASN A 10 -7.00 19.83 -18.97
C ASN A 10 -5.94 18.96 -18.29
N LEU A 11 -5.24 18.14 -19.03
CA LEU A 11 -4.16 17.24 -18.55
C LEU A 11 -2.86 17.47 -19.29
N SER A 12 -2.66 18.64 -19.88
CA SER A 12 -1.51 18.91 -20.78
C SER A 12 -0.16 18.79 -20.08
N LYS A 13 -0.04 19.27 -18.83
CA LYS A 13 1.18 19.14 -18.04
C LYS A 13 1.39 17.70 -17.59
N SER A 14 0.34 17.04 -17.09
CA SER A 14 0.39 15.64 -16.69
C SER A 14 0.85 14.74 -17.83
N MET A 15 0.36 14.95 -19.05
CA MET A 15 0.79 14.20 -20.23
C MET A 15 2.24 14.46 -20.61
N SER A 16 2.70 15.71 -20.57
CA SER A 16 4.11 16.06 -20.82
C SER A 16 5.03 15.41 -19.77
N MET A 17 4.66 15.46 -18.49
CA MET A 17 5.40 14.80 -17.42
C MET A 17 5.40 13.28 -17.59
N PHE A 18 4.32 12.70 -18.09
CA PHE A 18 4.27 11.27 -18.36
C PHE A 18 5.21 10.84 -19.50
N GLU A 19 5.32 11.62 -20.58
CA GLU A 19 6.30 11.37 -21.64
C GLU A 19 7.74 11.37 -21.11
N GLU A 20 8.05 12.27 -20.17
CA GLU A 20 9.33 12.27 -19.47
C GLU A 20 9.49 11.05 -18.58
N ALA A 21 8.49 10.73 -17.76
CA ALA A 21 8.49 9.61 -16.85
C ALA A 21 8.70 8.26 -17.53
N GLN A 22 8.16 8.08 -18.75
CA GLN A 22 8.38 6.87 -19.55
C GLN A 22 9.84 6.64 -19.95
N ARG A 23 10.67 7.68 -19.97
CA ARG A 23 12.12 7.57 -20.21
C ARG A 23 12.88 7.25 -18.93
N LEU A 24 12.32 7.57 -17.77
CA LEU A 24 12.97 7.48 -16.46
C LEU A 24 12.61 6.21 -15.66
N SER A 25 11.41 5.70 -15.87
CA SER A 25 10.93 4.53 -15.13
C SER A 25 10.13 3.56 -16.01
N PRO A 26 10.18 2.26 -15.73
CA PRO A 26 9.41 1.26 -16.47
C PRO A 26 7.90 1.54 -16.41
N GLY A 27 7.31 1.87 -17.58
CA GLY A 27 5.89 2.20 -17.71
C GLY A 27 5.49 3.59 -17.25
N GLY A 28 6.45 4.46 -16.91
CA GLY A 28 6.21 5.88 -16.61
C GLY A 28 5.52 6.18 -15.29
N VAL A 29 5.33 5.17 -14.44
CA VAL A 29 4.68 5.33 -13.12
C VAL A 29 5.35 4.45 -12.08
N MET A 30 5.33 4.89 -10.84
CA MET A 30 5.73 4.08 -9.69
C MET A 30 4.53 3.29 -9.19
N GLY A 31 4.64 1.97 -9.15
CA GLY A 31 3.60 1.09 -8.63
C GLY A 31 2.69 0.47 -9.68
N ILE A 32 1.55 -0.07 -9.23
CA ILE A 32 0.68 -0.94 -10.01
C ILE A 32 -0.31 -0.20 -10.94
N ARG A 33 -0.54 1.08 -10.72
CA ARG A 33 -1.50 1.87 -11.50
C ARG A 33 -0.89 2.32 -12.83
N ARG A 34 -0.86 1.41 -13.78
CA ARG A 34 -0.35 1.68 -15.13
C ARG A 34 -1.38 2.43 -15.97
N PRO A 35 -0.97 3.34 -16.87
CA PRO A 35 -1.88 4.11 -17.72
C PRO A 35 -2.86 3.28 -18.53
N TYR A 36 -2.46 2.10 -18.99
CA TYR A 36 -3.32 1.19 -19.75
C TYR A 36 -4.47 0.57 -18.94
N ASN A 37 -4.46 0.69 -17.61
CA ASN A 37 -5.54 0.24 -16.74
C ASN A 37 -6.67 1.27 -16.59
N PHE A 38 -6.56 2.44 -17.25
CA PHE A 38 -7.47 3.56 -17.12
C PHE A 38 -8.02 3.98 -18.49
N ILE A 39 -9.00 4.88 -18.48
CA ILE A 39 -9.56 5.46 -19.69
C ILE A 39 -8.47 6.26 -20.40
N GLN A 40 -8.21 5.91 -21.66
CA GLN A 40 -7.18 6.54 -22.46
C GLN A 40 -7.45 8.04 -22.65
N GLY A 41 -6.46 8.87 -22.34
CA GLY A 41 -6.54 10.32 -22.45
C GLY A 41 -7.10 11.01 -21.20
N GLU A 42 -7.55 10.25 -20.19
CA GLU A 42 -8.00 10.77 -18.90
C GLU A 42 -7.03 10.44 -17.76
N TYR A 43 -5.97 9.73 -18.06
CA TYR A 43 -4.91 9.32 -17.14
C TYR A 43 -3.60 9.16 -17.94
N PRO A 44 -2.39 9.38 -17.39
CA PRO A 44 -2.13 9.64 -15.97
C PRO A 44 -2.38 11.09 -15.57
N ILE A 45 -2.58 11.27 -14.26
CA ILE A 45 -2.54 12.57 -13.61
C ILE A 45 -1.32 12.62 -12.67
N PHE A 46 -0.68 13.77 -12.58
CA PHE A 46 0.42 14.00 -11.65
C PHE A 46 -0.08 14.91 -10.53
N ILE A 47 -0.08 14.40 -9.32
CA ILE A 47 -0.61 15.13 -8.16
C ILE A 47 0.43 16.16 -7.69
N ASP A 48 -0.01 17.39 -7.51
CA ASP A 48 0.77 18.50 -6.97
C ASP A 48 0.62 18.59 -5.45
N ARG A 49 -0.62 18.53 -4.93
CA ARG A 49 -0.93 18.65 -3.52
C ARG A 49 -2.22 17.96 -3.13
N GLY A 50 -2.38 17.73 -1.81
CA GLY A 50 -3.62 17.26 -1.21
C GLY A 50 -4.03 18.10 0.00
N TYR A 51 -5.33 18.17 0.29
CA TYR A 51 -5.89 18.80 1.48
C TYR A 51 -7.21 18.15 1.87
N GLY A 52 -7.45 17.91 3.15
CA GLY A 52 -8.64 17.19 3.59
C GLY A 52 -8.86 15.91 2.79
N GLY A 53 -10.01 15.72 2.17
CA GLY A 53 -10.34 14.60 1.28
C GLY A 53 -10.10 14.88 -0.21
N HIS A 54 -9.28 15.85 -0.55
CA HIS A 54 -9.05 16.30 -1.93
C HIS A 54 -7.61 16.16 -2.38
N ILE A 55 -7.41 15.92 -3.67
CA ILE A 55 -6.12 15.99 -4.36
C ILE A 55 -6.22 16.95 -5.55
N VAL A 56 -5.15 17.69 -5.79
CA VAL A 56 -5.05 18.64 -6.92
C VAL A 56 -3.89 18.21 -7.79
N ASP A 57 -4.13 18.09 -9.11
CA ASP A 57 -3.09 17.75 -10.06
C ASP A 57 -2.25 18.98 -10.50
N VAL A 58 -1.16 18.73 -11.22
CA VAL A 58 -0.26 19.77 -11.74
C VAL A 58 -0.91 20.67 -12.79
N ASP A 59 -2.03 20.25 -13.36
CA ASP A 59 -2.84 21.03 -14.30
C ASP A 59 -3.88 21.93 -13.58
N GLY A 60 -4.05 21.76 -12.26
CA GLY A 60 -4.93 22.55 -11.40
C GLY A 60 -6.33 21.98 -11.26
N ASN A 61 -6.57 20.76 -11.74
CA ASN A 61 -7.85 20.09 -11.51
C ASN A 61 -7.92 19.58 -10.05
N ASP A 62 -9.08 19.76 -9.42
CA ASP A 62 -9.35 19.34 -8.05
C ASP A 62 -10.28 18.13 -8.06
N TYR A 63 -9.89 17.08 -7.32
CA TYR A 63 -10.59 15.81 -7.24
C TYR A 63 -10.93 15.45 -5.80
N ILE A 64 -12.08 14.83 -5.58
CA ILE A 64 -12.35 14.11 -4.33
C ILE A 64 -11.56 12.80 -4.39
N ASP A 65 -10.68 12.58 -3.41
CA ASP A 65 -9.89 11.35 -3.34
C ASP A 65 -10.68 10.21 -2.70
N MET A 66 -11.19 9.32 -3.53
CA MET A 66 -11.88 8.10 -3.09
C MET A 66 -10.91 6.91 -2.87
N LEU A 67 -9.62 7.10 -3.13
CA LEU A 67 -8.61 6.05 -3.02
C LEU A 67 -7.86 6.08 -1.68
N CYS A 68 -7.70 7.27 -1.08
CA CYS A 68 -7.04 7.49 0.22
C CYS A 68 -5.66 6.80 0.32
N ALA A 69 -4.84 6.90 -0.73
CA ALA A 69 -3.54 6.23 -0.87
C ALA A 69 -3.61 4.70 -0.61
N TYR A 70 -4.67 4.03 -1.05
CA TYR A 70 -5.02 2.63 -0.75
C TYR A 70 -5.37 2.35 0.71
N GLY A 71 -5.90 3.35 1.42
CA GLY A 71 -6.41 3.24 2.78
C GLY A 71 -5.60 3.89 3.90
N PRO A 72 -4.28 4.15 3.78
CA PRO A 72 -3.52 4.79 4.86
C PRO A 72 -3.96 6.22 5.20
N VAL A 73 -4.50 6.98 4.24
CA VAL A 73 -4.92 8.38 4.45
C VAL A 73 -6.34 8.40 5.02
N ILE A 74 -6.47 8.14 6.32
CA ILE A 74 -7.78 8.08 7.01
C ILE A 74 -8.21 9.42 7.61
N LEU A 75 -7.28 10.33 7.88
CA LEU A 75 -7.54 11.67 8.41
C LEU A 75 -7.54 12.75 7.34
N GLY A 76 -7.32 12.35 6.09
CA GLY A 76 -7.14 13.28 4.98
C GLY A 76 -5.70 13.77 4.84
N TYR A 77 -5.52 14.60 3.81
CA TYR A 77 -4.23 15.24 3.52
C TYR A 77 -4.04 16.51 4.36
N ASP A 78 -2.79 16.84 4.65
CA ASP A 78 -2.41 18.09 5.33
C ASP A 78 -3.04 18.25 6.72
N GLU A 79 -3.17 17.15 7.49
CA GLU A 79 -3.61 17.23 8.88
C GLU A 79 -2.57 17.98 9.73
N LYS A 80 -2.98 19.15 10.21
CA LYS A 80 -2.05 20.13 10.83
C LYS A 80 -1.38 19.59 12.10
N GLU A 81 -2.09 18.90 12.96
CA GLU A 81 -1.53 18.38 14.23
C GLU A 81 -0.44 17.35 13.96
N ILE A 82 -0.67 16.46 12.99
CA ILE A 82 0.30 15.44 12.58
C ILE A 82 1.52 16.10 11.93
N ASN A 83 1.29 17.01 10.99
CA ASN A 83 2.36 17.71 10.30
C ASN A 83 3.26 18.51 11.27
N ASP A 84 2.65 19.21 12.23
CA ASP A 84 3.38 19.98 13.22
C ASP A 84 4.17 19.07 14.18
N ALA A 85 3.64 17.90 14.55
CA ALA A 85 4.35 16.93 15.37
C ALA A 85 5.56 16.35 14.62
N VAL A 86 5.40 16.00 13.34
CA VAL A 86 6.50 15.51 12.49
C VAL A 86 7.58 16.57 12.32
N LYS A 87 7.21 17.81 11.99
CA LYS A 87 8.16 18.93 11.86
C LYS A 87 8.96 19.16 13.15
N ARG A 88 8.28 19.21 14.30
CA ARG A 88 8.96 19.34 15.60
C ARG A 88 9.95 18.20 15.86
N GLN A 89 9.57 16.95 15.56
CA GLN A 89 10.47 15.81 15.73
C GLN A 89 11.72 15.97 14.86
N MET A 90 11.56 16.39 13.60
CA MET A 90 12.67 16.58 12.66
C MET A 90 13.59 17.74 13.11
N ASP A 91 13.01 18.86 13.51
CA ASP A 91 13.75 20.08 13.85
C ASP A 91 14.47 19.98 15.19
N GLU A 92 13.83 19.38 16.20
CA GLU A 92 14.35 19.37 17.58
C GLU A 92 15.18 18.12 17.91
N ARG A 93 14.89 16.97 17.27
CA ARG A 93 15.44 15.68 17.68
C ARG A 93 16.06 14.86 16.54
N GLY A 94 15.75 15.21 15.30
CA GLY A 94 16.13 14.41 14.14
C GLY A 94 15.27 13.15 13.98
N PHE A 95 15.63 12.32 12.99
CA PHE A 95 14.92 11.07 12.64
C PHE A 95 15.89 10.07 12.00
N CYS A 96 15.40 8.85 11.68
CA CYS A 96 16.20 7.78 11.05
C CYS A 96 17.40 7.32 11.89
N PHE A 97 17.19 7.08 13.17
CA PHE A 97 18.22 6.54 14.03
C PHE A 97 18.38 5.02 13.83
N SER A 98 19.60 4.53 13.95
CA SER A 98 19.92 3.10 13.94
C SER A 98 19.64 2.41 15.29
N LEU A 99 19.42 3.18 16.35
CA LEU A 99 19.06 2.71 17.68
C LEU A 99 17.63 3.13 18.02
N VAL A 100 17.06 2.46 19.02
CA VAL A 100 15.70 2.73 19.51
C VAL A 100 15.57 4.14 20.07
N GLN A 101 14.39 4.71 19.94
CA GLN A 101 14.05 6.03 20.47
C GLN A 101 12.72 6.01 21.23
N PRO A 102 12.47 6.98 22.12
CA PRO A 102 11.25 6.99 22.92
C PRO A 102 9.93 6.93 22.13
N ALA A 103 9.90 7.49 20.92
CA ALA A 103 8.72 7.45 20.05
C ALA A 103 8.32 6.02 19.67
N GLN A 104 9.26 5.08 19.62
CA GLN A 104 8.93 3.66 19.37
C GLN A 104 8.07 3.09 20.49
N ASN A 105 8.51 3.26 21.75
CA ASN A 105 7.72 2.74 22.90
C ASN A 105 6.34 3.40 22.98
N GLN A 106 6.24 4.68 22.64
CA GLN A 106 4.96 5.40 22.60
C GLN A 106 4.01 4.82 21.53
N LEU A 107 4.52 4.54 20.35
CA LEU A 107 3.76 3.91 19.28
C LEU A 107 3.31 2.50 19.66
N GLU A 108 4.24 1.68 20.17
CA GLU A 108 3.95 0.29 20.57
C GLU A 108 2.91 0.26 21.68
N GLN A 109 3.01 1.13 22.69
CA GLN A 109 2.00 1.24 23.75
C GLN A 109 0.64 1.66 23.20
N ALA A 110 0.59 2.67 22.33
CA ALA A 110 -0.66 3.13 21.74
C ALA A 110 -1.37 2.00 20.93
N ILE A 111 -0.61 1.15 20.25
CA ILE A 111 -1.17 0.00 19.52
C ILE A 111 -1.69 -1.06 20.50
N VAL A 112 -0.94 -1.39 21.56
CA VAL A 112 -1.39 -2.33 22.59
C VAL A 112 -2.67 -1.85 23.26
N ASP A 113 -2.81 -0.55 23.51
CA ASP A 113 -4.00 0.02 24.16
C ASP A 113 -5.28 -0.05 23.30
N VAL A 114 -5.15 -0.03 21.97
CA VAL A 114 -6.33 0.00 21.07
C VAL A 114 -6.61 -1.33 20.35
N VAL A 115 -5.66 -2.26 20.32
CA VAL A 115 -5.80 -3.56 19.67
C VAL A 115 -5.93 -4.66 20.72
N PRO A 116 -7.14 -5.23 20.96
CA PRO A 116 -7.39 -6.12 22.11
C PRO A 116 -6.51 -7.37 22.18
N CYS A 117 -6.01 -7.87 21.07
CA CYS A 117 -5.14 -9.06 21.03
C CYS A 117 -3.64 -8.73 21.01
N ALA A 118 -3.26 -7.46 21.02
CA ALA A 118 -1.85 -7.06 20.96
C ALA A 118 -1.22 -7.11 22.35
N GLU A 119 -0.29 -8.02 22.58
CA GLU A 119 0.58 -8.06 23.74
C GLU A 119 1.95 -7.45 23.46
N LYS A 120 2.43 -7.60 22.22
CA LYS A 120 3.68 -7.06 21.72
C LYS A 120 3.51 -6.58 20.29
N VAL A 121 4.29 -5.57 19.91
CA VAL A 121 4.19 -4.92 18.60
C VAL A 121 5.58 -4.86 17.96
N ILE A 122 5.63 -5.09 16.65
CA ILE A 122 6.82 -4.87 15.83
C ILE A 122 6.42 -3.94 14.68
N PRO A 123 6.78 -2.66 14.74
CA PRO A 123 6.56 -1.74 13.64
C PRO A 123 7.40 -2.12 12.41
N VAL A 124 6.77 -2.11 11.24
CA VAL A 124 7.44 -2.34 9.94
C VAL A 124 7.04 -1.24 8.95
N LYS A 125 7.70 -1.18 7.81
CA LYS A 125 7.54 -0.07 6.87
C LYS A 125 6.29 -0.17 6.01
N THR A 126 5.95 -1.37 5.50
CA THR A 126 4.88 -1.57 4.52
C THR A 126 3.96 -2.73 4.93
N GLY A 127 2.78 -2.79 4.30
CA GLY A 127 1.89 -3.95 4.46
C GLY A 127 2.53 -5.26 3.99
N SER A 128 3.33 -5.22 2.91
CA SER A 128 4.08 -6.39 2.45
C SER A 128 5.10 -6.89 3.47
N ASP A 129 5.77 -5.98 4.18
CA ASP A 129 6.65 -6.35 5.29
C ASP A 129 5.88 -6.98 6.43
N ALA A 130 4.72 -6.41 6.78
CA ALA A 130 3.88 -6.92 7.88
C ALA A 130 3.36 -8.33 7.60
N THR A 131 2.83 -8.57 6.41
CA THR A 131 2.34 -9.90 6.02
C THR A 131 3.46 -10.93 5.93
N THR A 132 4.61 -10.58 5.38
CA THR A 132 5.78 -11.44 5.32
C THR A 132 6.33 -11.75 6.71
N LEU A 133 6.40 -10.76 7.60
CA LEU A 133 6.81 -10.97 8.98
C LEU A 133 5.85 -11.91 9.71
N ALA A 134 4.53 -11.73 9.53
CA ALA A 134 3.52 -12.61 10.10
C ALA A 134 3.70 -14.07 9.64
N VAL A 135 3.90 -14.30 8.35
CA VAL A 135 4.17 -15.63 7.79
C VAL A 135 5.46 -16.23 8.37
N ARG A 136 6.54 -15.44 8.48
CA ARG A 136 7.79 -15.92 9.08
C ARG A 136 7.63 -16.31 10.54
N ILE A 137 6.91 -15.51 11.34
CA ILE A 137 6.61 -15.82 12.74
C ILE A 137 5.77 -17.09 12.81
N ALA A 138 4.71 -17.21 12.01
CA ALA A 138 3.86 -18.39 11.99
C ALA A 138 4.63 -19.66 11.63
N ARG A 139 5.47 -19.62 10.59
CA ARG A 139 6.34 -20.74 10.22
C ARG A 139 7.32 -21.12 11.34
N GLY A 140 7.96 -20.12 11.95
CA GLY A 140 8.90 -20.37 13.06
C GLY A 140 8.23 -20.93 14.32
N TYR A 141 6.98 -20.56 14.58
CA TYR A 141 6.22 -21.05 15.73
C TYR A 141 5.62 -22.45 15.52
N THR A 142 5.11 -22.72 14.31
CA THR A 142 4.37 -23.95 14.00
C THR A 142 5.22 -25.05 13.38
N ASP A 143 6.44 -24.72 12.92
CA ASP A 143 7.31 -25.58 12.12
C ASP A 143 6.63 -26.08 10.81
N ARG A 144 5.66 -25.31 10.30
CA ARG A 144 4.95 -25.59 9.05
C ARG A 144 5.41 -24.65 7.96
N THR A 145 5.48 -25.12 6.72
CA THR A 145 5.97 -24.35 5.57
C THR A 145 4.87 -23.80 4.67
N MET A 146 3.77 -24.57 4.50
CA MET A 146 2.67 -24.20 3.63
C MET A 146 1.89 -23.00 4.18
N VAL A 147 1.48 -22.09 3.28
CA VAL A 147 0.60 -20.96 3.57
C VAL A 147 -0.63 -21.05 2.67
N LEU A 148 -1.81 -20.97 3.25
CA LEU A 148 -3.06 -20.80 2.51
C LEU A 148 -3.45 -19.32 2.53
N ARG A 149 -3.77 -18.76 1.37
CA ARG A 149 -4.17 -17.35 1.23
C ARG A 149 -5.40 -17.17 0.35
N CYS A 150 -6.05 -16.02 0.47
CA CYS A 150 -7.07 -15.55 -0.47
C CYS A 150 -6.88 -14.06 -0.75
N GLY A 151 -6.85 -13.66 -2.02
CA GLY A 151 -6.68 -12.27 -2.43
C GLY A 151 -5.27 -11.70 -2.24
N TYR A 152 -5.15 -10.37 -2.29
CA TYR A 152 -3.88 -9.64 -2.30
C TYR A 152 -3.26 -9.52 -0.90
N HIS A 153 -1.97 -9.85 -0.78
CA HIS A 153 -1.22 -9.78 0.48
C HIS A 153 0.13 -9.06 0.38
N GLY A 154 0.40 -8.41 -0.73
CA GLY A 154 1.66 -7.71 -0.98
C GLY A 154 2.33 -8.14 -2.28
N TRP A 155 3.58 -7.71 -2.46
CA TRP A 155 4.34 -7.96 -3.68
C TRP A 155 5.59 -8.83 -3.46
N HIS A 156 5.81 -9.34 -2.23
CA HIS A 156 6.92 -10.25 -1.95
C HIS A 156 6.68 -11.64 -2.56
N ASP A 157 7.74 -12.35 -2.87
CA ASP A 157 7.74 -13.59 -3.64
C ASP A 157 6.70 -14.64 -3.19
N TRP A 158 6.46 -14.75 -1.87
CA TRP A 158 5.52 -15.73 -1.33
C TRP A 158 4.05 -15.45 -1.65
N CYS A 159 3.72 -14.21 -2.06
CA CYS A 159 2.32 -13.78 -2.24
C CYS A 159 2.08 -12.90 -3.48
N VAL A 160 3.10 -12.67 -4.31
CA VAL A 160 2.94 -11.80 -5.49
C VAL A 160 2.02 -12.45 -6.53
N GLU A 161 1.17 -11.64 -7.16
CA GLU A 161 0.26 -12.12 -8.22
C GLU A 161 0.98 -12.35 -9.57
N ASN A 162 2.01 -11.54 -9.85
CA ASN A 162 2.83 -11.71 -11.04
C ASN A 162 4.08 -12.53 -10.70
N HIS A 163 4.11 -13.78 -11.09
CA HIS A 163 5.15 -14.74 -10.74
C HIS A 163 6.46 -14.58 -11.55
N GLY A 164 6.55 -13.61 -12.45
CA GLY A 164 7.76 -13.37 -13.25
C GLY A 164 9.01 -13.16 -12.38
N GLY A 165 9.97 -14.05 -12.48
CA GLY A 165 11.22 -14.01 -11.71
C GLY A 165 11.16 -14.63 -10.31
N VAL A 166 10.02 -15.19 -9.90
CA VAL A 166 9.90 -15.93 -8.63
C VAL A 166 10.22 -17.41 -8.87
N PRO A 167 11.12 -18.02 -8.08
CA PRO A 167 11.41 -19.46 -8.17
C PRO A 167 10.17 -20.33 -7.88
N GLU A 168 10.02 -21.42 -8.63
CA GLU A 168 8.89 -22.34 -8.46
C GLU A 168 8.82 -22.94 -7.05
N GLU A 169 9.98 -23.17 -6.43
CA GLU A 169 10.08 -23.70 -5.08
C GLU A 169 9.48 -22.76 -4.03
N ILE A 170 9.50 -21.45 -4.26
CA ILE A 170 8.84 -20.46 -3.38
C ILE A 170 7.34 -20.46 -3.64
N LEU A 171 6.92 -20.48 -4.90
CA LEU A 171 5.52 -20.53 -5.27
C LEU A 171 4.82 -21.78 -4.74
N ALA A 172 5.51 -22.93 -4.75
CA ALA A 172 5.00 -24.19 -4.23
C ALA A 172 4.70 -24.19 -2.72
N LEU A 173 5.16 -23.19 -1.97
CA LEU A 173 4.92 -23.04 -0.53
C LEU A 173 3.69 -22.18 -0.20
N THR A 174 2.92 -21.77 -1.20
CA THR A 174 1.70 -20.98 -1.03
C THR A 174 0.61 -21.51 -1.94
N ASP A 175 -0.56 -21.73 -1.40
CA ASP A 175 -1.74 -22.13 -2.17
C ASP A 175 -2.91 -21.18 -1.90
N GLU A 176 -3.87 -21.15 -2.82
CA GLU A 176 -4.98 -20.20 -2.80
C GLU A 176 -6.33 -20.90 -2.63
N PHE A 177 -7.22 -20.25 -1.92
CA PHE A 177 -8.62 -20.65 -1.82
C PHE A 177 -9.55 -19.48 -2.16
N GLU A 178 -10.77 -19.77 -2.57
CA GLU A 178 -11.74 -18.75 -2.93
C GLU A 178 -12.20 -17.93 -1.72
N TYR A 179 -12.14 -16.59 -1.87
CA TYR A 179 -12.61 -15.67 -0.82
C TYR A 179 -14.07 -15.91 -0.47
N GLY A 180 -14.38 -15.99 0.82
CA GLY A 180 -15.73 -16.20 1.34
C GLY A 180 -16.23 -17.65 1.26
N SER A 181 -15.44 -18.61 0.76
CA SER A 181 -15.79 -20.03 0.70
C SER A 181 -15.10 -20.82 1.82
N LEU A 182 -15.88 -21.19 2.85
CA LEU A 182 -15.40 -22.11 3.90
C LEU A 182 -15.12 -23.51 3.35
N GLU A 183 -15.92 -23.96 2.39
CA GLU A 183 -15.74 -25.26 1.74
C GLU A 183 -14.41 -25.36 1.00
N ALA A 184 -14.05 -24.30 0.25
CA ALA A 184 -12.75 -24.22 -0.43
C ALA A 184 -11.58 -24.22 0.56
N LEU A 185 -11.69 -23.46 1.66
CA LEU A 185 -10.69 -23.47 2.72
C LEU A 185 -10.55 -24.84 3.37
N GLU A 186 -11.65 -25.52 3.73
CA GLU A 186 -11.62 -26.85 4.30
C GLU A 186 -11.01 -27.88 3.36
N ALA A 187 -11.29 -27.78 2.06
CA ALA A 187 -10.69 -28.65 1.06
C ALA A 187 -9.17 -28.49 1.02
N LYS A 188 -8.68 -27.24 0.99
CA LYS A 188 -7.24 -26.94 1.01
C LYS A 188 -6.55 -27.37 2.32
N LEU A 189 -7.21 -27.21 3.46
CA LEU A 189 -6.68 -27.68 4.74
C LEU A 189 -6.59 -29.22 4.84
N LYS A 190 -7.37 -29.97 4.06
CA LYS A 190 -7.29 -31.44 4.00
C LYS A 190 -6.23 -31.90 2.99
N GLU A 191 -5.91 -31.08 2.00
CA GLU A 191 -4.87 -31.34 0.98
C GLU A 191 -3.47 -31.17 1.53
N HIS A 192 -3.25 -30.24 2.47
CA HIS A 192 -1.99 -29.88 3.10
C HIS A 192 -1.94 -30.19 4.59
#